data_6d46803524d399a79698a4c0322940da
#
_entry.id   6d46803524d399a79698a4c0322940da
#
_cell.length_a   1.000
_cell.length_b   1.000
_cell.length_c   1.000
_cell.angle_alpha   90.00
_cell.angle_beta   90.00
_cell.angle_gamma   90.00
#
_symmetry.space_group_name_H-M   'P 1'
#
loop_
_entity.id
_entity.type
_entity.pdbx_description
1 polymer ?
#
loop_
_entity_poly.entity_id
_entity_poly.type
_entity_poly.pdbx_seq_one_letter_code
_entity_poly.pdbx_strand_id
1 'polypeptide(L)'
;MPRIADWFIPPASLVGLTLLASVAASPVSGQTLPSQTLLSQSPSQPLPNPPRSAAYVQPETPYTLGAGDQISVTIFQVEQYSLASTDVLIDGTLNLPLVGKIPVAGLTLDQATAALSAAYAQFLRRPIVTLSLLTRRPIQIGIAGEVGNPGSYTIKQEATEFPTLTGLLKTAGGPTGIADVRRIQVRRPQQSGLEQVINVDLWEFIQTGDLRYDMTLRDGDRVYIPATNVNLAEAPIVAASSFAGQSDKPINIAIVGEVFRPGTYAVDGQTARTAQAGTTGETNDTGSSLPTVTRALQVAGGIKPLADIRRVQVRRLTRAGTEQTFEVNLWNLLQNGDLRQDAILQEGDTIMIPTAAQPSAAEANAIASASFSPDQIRVKVVGEVNAPGEVQIPPNTPLNQAILAAGGFNRRARSGSVELLRLNPDGTVSQQRIDIDFSQGINDAANPALRNNDVVVVRRNGLATVTDAVGDVLSPFNGVLSIFNIFRQF
;
A
#
# COMPACT_ATOMS: atom_id res chain seq x y z
N MET A 1 22.06 51.52 -4.91
CA MET A 1 22.59 52.41 -3.84
C MET A 1 21.42 53.21 -3.22
N PRO A 2 21.34 53.40 -1.92
CA PRO A 2 22.10 52.91 -0.76
C PRO A 2 21.22 52.14 0.24
N ARG A 3 21.69 51.42 1.16
CA ARG A 3 22.46 51.38 2.43
C ARG A 3 21.69 50.57 3.47
N ILE A 4 22.23 49.51 3.88
CA ILE A 4 22.68 48.90 5.14
C ILE A 4 22.26 49.68 6.41
N ALA A 5 21.65 48.93 7.33
CA ALA A 5 21.71 49.22 8.78
C ALA A 5 21.71 47.90 9.57
N ASP A 6 22.85 47.64 10.20
CA ASP A 6 23.12 46.67 11.25
C ASP A 6 22.26 46.95 12.48
N TRP A 7 21.88 45.89 13.25
CA TRP A 7 21.65 46.04 14.68
C TRP A 7 22.09 44.82 15.47
N PHE A 8 22.91 45.12 16.43
CA PHE A 8 23.70 44.45 17.43
C PHE A 8 22.92 43.52 18.36
N ILE A 9 23.60 42.44 18.75
CA ILE A 9 23.34 41.57 19.91
C ILE A 9 24.20 42.07 21.08
N PRO A 10 23.75 42.06 22.35
CA PRO A 10 24.64 41.95 23.51
C PRO A 10 24.41 40.66 24.32
N PRO A 11 25.43 40.18 25.04
CA PRO A 11 25.42 38.91 25.77
C PRO A 11 24.96 39.08 27.22
N ALA A 12 24.28 38.06 27.74
CA ALA A 12 23.87 37.99 29.15
C ALA A 12 24.76 37.08 29.99
N SER A 13 25.06 37.57 31.13
CA SER A 13 25.97 37.09 32.18
C SER A 13 25.41 35.94 33.02
N LEU A 14 26.32 35.06 33.42
CA LEU A 14 26.24 34.06 34.49
C LEU A 14 26.06 34.73 35.86
N VAL A 15 25.21 34.15 36.71
CA VAL A 15 25.34 34.26 38.18
C VAL A 15 25.07 32.88 38.78
N GLY A 16 26.09 32.36 39.43
CA GLY A 16 26.02 31.16 40.25
C GLY A 16 25.53 31.46 41.65
N LEU A 17 24.88 30.49 42.26
CA LEU A 17 24.66 30.47 43.72
C LEU A 17 24.83 29.06 44.25
N THR A 18 25.95 28.86 44.98
CA THR A 18 26.25 27.72 45.84
C THR A 18 25.60 27.89 47.18
N LEU A 19 24.90 26.91 47.71
CA LEU A 19 24.48 26.81 49.10
C LEU A 19 24.92 25.46 49.68
N LEU A 20 25.95 25.55 50.53
CA LEU A 20 26.38 24.51 51.48
C LEU A 20 25.43 24.52 52.67
N ALA A 21 24.90 23.38 53.07
CA ALA A 21 24.33 23.16 54.39
C ALA A 21 24.85 21.84 54.95
N SER A 22 25.71 21.97 55.94
CA SER A 22 26.20 20.95 56.86
C SER A 22 25.14 20.67 57.92
N VAL A 23 24.80 19.42 58.21
CA VAL A 23 24.14 19.04 59.47
C VAL A 23 24.77 17.78 60.05
N ALA A 24 24.98 17.87 61.34
CA ALA A 24 25.74 17.03 62.25
C ALA A 24 25.13 15.63 62.46
N ALA A 25 26.01 14.73 62.81
CA ALA A 25 25.75 13.38 63.28
C ALA A 25 25.28 13.36 64.76
N SER A 26 24.39 12.43 65.08
CA SER A 26 24.20 11.90 66.45
C SER A 26 23.91 10.39 66.37
N PRO A 27 24.47 9.59 67.29
CA PRO A 27 24.43 8.14 67.31
C PRO A 27 23.22 7.62 68.08
N VAL A 28 22.54 6.61 67.58
CA VAL A 28 21.62 5.77 68.33
C VAL A 28 21.91 4.29 68.10
N SER A 29 21.93 3.62 69.23
CA SER A 29 22.33 2.27 69.51
C SER A 29 21.51 1.18 68.79
N GLY A 30 22.21 0.08 68.60
CA GLY A 30 21.91 -1.21 68.10
C GLY A 30 20.56 -1.87 68.38
N GLN A 31 20.14 -2.57 67.36
CA GLN A 31 19.39 -3.83 67.44
C GLN A 31 19.76 -4.72 66.24
N THR A 32 20.27 -5.90 66.60
CA THR A 32 20.58 -6.99 65.69
C THR A 32 19.29 -7.65 65.17
N LEU A 33 19.11 -7.70 63.85
CA LEU A 33 18.15 -8.56 63.15
C LEU A 33 18.88 -9.36 62.05
N PRO A 34 18.36 -10.56 61.68
CA PRO A 34 19.15 -11.59 61.01
C PRO A 34 19.40 -11.32 59.54
N SER A 35 20.55 -11.82 59.09
CA SER A 35 21.06 -11.76 57.73
C SER A 35 20.06 -12.26 56.70
N GLN A 36 19.49 -11.34 55.92
CA GLN A 36 18.89 -11.70 54.61
C GLN A 36 19.99 -11.65 53.55
N THR A 37 20.21 -12.80 52.92
CA THR A 37 21.11 -13.00 51.81
C THR A 37 20.65 -12.10 50.66
N LEU A 38 21.34 -11.02 50.41
CA LEU A 38 21.18 -10.21 49.19
C LEU A 38 21.64 -11.05 48.00
N LEU A 39 20.66 -11.54 47.22
CA LEU A 39 20.91 -12.03 45.89
C LEU A 39 21.49 -10.88 45.05
N SER A 40 22.78 -10.99 44.79
CA SER A 40 23.53 -10.14 43.88
C SER A 40 22.82 -10.17 42.52
N GLN A 41 22.13 -9.11 42.12
CA GLN A 41 21.67 -8.92 40.75
C GLN A 41 22.93 -8.69 39.91
N SER A 42 23.35 -9.72 39.19
CA SER A 42 24.30 -9.57 38.10
C SER A 42 23.74 -8.58 37.07
N PRO A 43 24.54 -7.64 36.56
CA PRO A 43 24.10 -6.80 35.47
C PRO A 43 23.70 -7.70 34.29
N SER A 44 22.47 -7.58 33.86
CA SER A 44 21.96 -8.27 32.67
C SER A 44 22.87 -7.91 31.47
N GLN A 45 23.67 -8.87 31.05
CA GLN A 45 24.40 -8.77 29.80
C GLN A 45 23.35 -8.58 28.68
N PRO A 46 23.55 -7.63 27.77
CA PRO A 46 22.70 -7.56 26.59
C PRO A 46 22.79 -8.90 25.87
N LEU A 47 21.63 -9.48 25.57
CA LEU A 47 21.55 -10.70 24.76
C LEU A 47 22.37 -10.49 23.47
N PRO A 48 23.23 -11.45 23.09
CA PRO A 48 23.94 -11.34 21.84
C PRO A 48 22.91 -11.18 20.72
N ASN A 49 23.10 -10.16 19.88
CA ASN A 49 22.33 -10.00 18.68
C ASN A 49 22.32 -11.35 17.95
N PRO A 50 21.14 -11.81 17.45
CA PRO A 50 21.10 -13.02 16.63
C PRO A 50 22.13 -12.85 15.50
N PRO A 51 22.87 -13.91 15.15
CA PRO A 51 23.87 -13.80 14.09
C PRO A 51 23.17 -13.25 12.85
N ARG A 52 23.67 -12.13 12.31
CA ARG A 52 23.25 -11.63 11.00
C ARG A 52 23.36 -12.79 10.04
N SER A 53 22.27 -13.12 9.35
CA SER A 53 22.29 -14.11 8.28
C SER A 53 23.49 -13.81 7.39
N ALA A 54 24.47 -14.70 7.38
CA ALA A 54 25.61 -14.51 6.50
C ALA A 54 25.08 -14.47 5.06
N ALA A 55 25.45 -13.43 4.32
CA ALA A 55 25.14 -13.35 2.91
C ALA A 55 25.53 -14.67 2.24
N TYR A 56 24.60 -15.29 1.54
CA TYR A 56 24.86 -16.57 0.89
C TYR A 56 25.79 -16.35 -0.31
N VAL A 57 27.08 -16.57 -0.10
CA VAL A 57 28.07 -16.60 -1.19
C VAL A 57 27.93 -17.96 -1.85
N GLN A 58 27.27 -18.02 -2.99
CA GLN A 58 27.25 -19.24 -3.80
C GLN A 58 28.68 -19.53 -4.28
N PRO A 59 29.21 -20.75 -4.05
CA PRO A 59 30.39 -21.18 -4.80
C PRO A 59 29.97 -21.25 -6.28
N GLU A 60 30.64 -20.48 -7.13
CA GLU A 60 30.44 -20.51 -8.57
C GLU A 60 30.80 -21.90 -9.08
N THR A 61 29.81 -22.76 -9.28
CA THR A 61 30.02 -24.02 -9.99
C THR A 61 30.06 -23.72 -11.48
N PRO A 62 31.12 -24.21 -12.20
CA PRO A 62 31.24 -23.98 -13.63
C PRO A 62 29.96 -24.43 -14.37
N TYR A 63 29.59 -23.67 -15.38
CA TYR A 63 28.46 -24.01 -16.23
C TYR A 63 28.69 -25.33 -16.94
N THR A 64 27.70 -26.19 -16.98
CA THR A 64 27.73 -27.47 -17.70
C THR A 64 26.71 -27.45 -18.84
N LEU A 65 27.16 -27.89 -20.02
CA LEU A 65 26.34 -27.98 -21.22
C LEU A 65 25.17 -28.94 -21.02
N GLY A 66 24.07 -28.62 -21.69
CA GLY A 66 22.87 -29.45 -21.70
C GLY A 66 22.03 -29.24 -22.96
N ALA A 67 21.01 -30.09 -23.13
CA ALA A 67 20.12 -30.04 -24.29
C ALA A 67 19.48 -28.64 -24.42
N GLY A 68 19.56 -28.05 -25.62
CA GLY A 68 19.03 -26.71 -25.94
C GLY A 68 20.05 -25.57 -25.79
N ASP A 69 21.26 -25.85 -25.31
CA ASP A 69 22.35 -24.87 -25.37
C ASP A 69 22.79 -24.66 -26.81
N GLN A 70 22.99 -23.40 -27.21
CA GLN A 70 23.52 -23.05 -28.53
C GLN A 70 24.98 -22.63 -28.41
N ILE A 71 25.82 -23.27 -29.20
CA ILE A 71 27.27 -23.06 -29.17
C ILE A 71 27.83 -22.85 -30.57
N SER A 72 28.95 -22.19 -30.66
CA SER A 72 29.78 -22.15 -31.87
C SER A 72 30.97 -23.07 -31.69
N VAL A 73 31.34 -23.74 -32.78
CA VAL A 73 32.50 -24.62 -32.84
C VAL A 73 33.41 -24.12 -33.94
N THR A 74 34.60 -23.66 -33.59
CA THR A 74 35.58 -23.17 -34.53
C THR A 74 36.80 -24.07 -34.53
N ILE A 75 37.21 -24.54 -35.72
CA ILE A 75 38.41 -25.33 -35.91
C ILE A 75 39.40 -24.47 -36.65
N PHE A 76 40.54 -24.18 -36.03
CA PHE A 76 41.55 -23.32 -36.59
C PHE A 76 42.08 -23.87 -37.91
N GLN A 77 42.16 -23.01 -38.95
CA GLN A 77 42.56 -23.35 -40.32
C GLN A 77 41.71 -24.37 -41.08
N VAL A 78 40.54 -24.77 -40.53
CA VAL A 78 39.66 -25.75 -41.18
C VAL A 78 38.21 -25.28 -41.09
N GLU A 79 37.90 -24.19 -41.82
CA GLU A 79 36.58 -23.52 -41.76
C GLU A 79 35.44 -24.42 -42.21
N GLN A 80 35.70 -25.34 -43.15
CA GLN A 80 34.68 -26.28 -43.67
C GLN A 80 34.01 -27.17 -42.64
N TYR A 81 34.67 -27.39 -41.47
CA TYR A 81 34.11 -28.19 -40.36
C TYR A 81 33.77 -27.31 -39.16
N SER A 82 33.98 -26.00 -39.27
CA SER A 82 33.56 -25.04 -38.23
C SER A 82 32.08 -24.77 -38.38
N LEU A 83 31.37 -24.64 -37.23
CA LEU A 83 29.95 -24.31 -37.19
C LEU A 83 29.78 -22.99 -36.43
N ALA A 84 29.26 -21.97 -37.12
CA ALA A 84 28.99 -20.69 -36.50
C ALA A 84 27.92 -20.78 -35.38
N SER A 85 26.99 -21.75 -35.51
CA SER A 85 25.97 -22.03 -34.51
C SER A 85 25.52 -23.48 -34.64
N THR A 86 25.42 -24.20 -33.50
CA THR A 86 24.86 -25.54 -33.40
C THR A 86 24.24 -25.72 -32.04
N ASP A 87 23.15 -26.47 -31.97
CA ASP A 87 22.42 -26.72 -30.73
C ASP A 87 22.84 -28.08 -30.13
N VAL A 88 22.94 -28.15 -28.81
CA VAL A 88 23.03 -29.42 -28.09
C VAL A 88 21.69 -30.11 -28.20
N LEU A 89 21.67 -31.28 -28.81
CA LEU A 89 20.48 -32.06 -29.07
C LEU A 89 19.83 -32.56 -27.77
N ILE A 90 18.57 -33.01 -27.86
CA ILE A 90 17.81 -33.51 -26.71
C ILE A 90 18.44 -34.75 -26.07
N ASP A 91 19.22 -35.53 -26.84
CA ASP A 91 20.01 -36.67 -26.37
C ASP A 91 21.32 -36.26 -25.68
N GLY A 92 21.58 -34.96 -25.53
CA GLY A 92 22.79 -34.42 -24.92
C GLY A 92 24.03 -34.45 -25.81
N THR A 93 23.85 -34.68 -27.11
CA THR A 93 24.96 -34.77 -28.06
C THR A 93 25.04 -33.54 -28.96
N LEU A 94 26.23 -33.27 -29.50
CA LEU A 94 26.46 -32.38 -30.64
C LEU A 94 26.61 -33.18 -31.91
N ASN A 95 25.94 -32.75 -32.98
CA ASN A 95 26.14 -33.36 -34.29
C ASN A 95 27.10 -32.50 -35.12
N LEU A 96 28.30 -33.02 -35.30
CA LEU A 96 29.42 -32.28 -35.90
C LEU A 96 29.88 -32.91 -37.22
N PRO A 97 30.28 -32.11 -38.21
CA PRO A 97 30.83 -32.61 -39.45
C PRO A 97 32.03 -33.51 -39.17
N LEU A 98 32.19 -34.56 -39.97
CA LEU A 98 33.29 -35.52 -39.95
C LEU A 98 33.31 -36.51 -38.76
N VAL A 99 33.03 -36.04 -37.53
CA VAL A 99 33.09 -36.83 -36.28
C VAL A 99 31.74 -37.37 -35.82
N GLY A 100 30.63 -36.84 -36.39
CA GLY A 100 29.27 -37.26 -36.03
C GLY A 100 28.81 -36.77 -34.65
N LYS A 101 28.09 -37.65 -33.92
CA LYS A 101 27.53 -37.31 -32.61
C LYS A 101 28.53 -37.45 -31.48
N ILE A 102 28.76 -36.38 -30.71
CA ILE A 102 29.64 -36.33 -29.53
C ILE A 102 28.80 -35.99 -28.30
N PRO A 103 28.84 -36.82 -27.23
CA PRO A 103 28.13 -36.48 -25.98
C PRO A 103 28.84 -35.33 -25.26
N VAL A 104 28.10 -34.27 -24.97
CA VAL A 104 28.59 -33.05 -24.28
C VAL A 104 27.78 -32.66 -23.07
N ALA A 105 26.60 -33.26 -22.87
CA ALA A 105 25.77 -32.96 -21.72
C ALA A 105 26.49 -33.25 -20.40
N GLY A 106 26.42 -32.31 -19.43
CA GLY A 106 27.10 -32.41 -18.14
C GLY A 106 28.57 -32.03 -18.16
N LEU A 107 29.19 -31.79 -19.33
CA LEU A 107 30.56 -31.32 -19.44
C LEU A 107 30.63 -29.80 -19.32
N THR A 108 31.73 -29.28 -18.75
CA THR A 108 32.06 -27.84 -18.85
C THR A 108 32.52 -27.52 -20.29
N LEU A 109 32.58 -26.25 -20.65
CA LEU A 109 33.09 -25.84 -21.97
C LEU A 109 34.51 -26.37 -22.24
N ASP A 110 35.39 -26.33 -21.22
CA ASP A 110 36.74 -26.85 -21.34
C ASP A 110 36.78 -28.36 -21.54
N GLN A 111 35.97 -29.10 -20.78
CA GLN A 111 35.85 -30.56 -20.93
C GLN A 111 35.26 -30.94 -22.29
N ALA A 112 34.25 -30.21 -22.75
CA ALA A 112 33.67 -30.44 -24.07
C ALA A 112 34.69 -30.10 -25.18
N THR A 113 35.45 -28.99 -25.03
CA THR A 113 36.54 -28.63 -25.97
C THR A 113 37.57 -29.77 -26.07
N ALA A 114 37.98 -30.32 -24.93
CA ALA A 114 38.93 -31.44 -24.90
C ALA A 114 38.32 -32.71 -25.56
N ALA A 115 37.07 -33.05 -25.30
CA ALA A 115 36.38 -34.18 -25.91
C ALA A 115 36.27 -34.03 -27.44
N LEU A 116 35.93 -32.85 -27.92
CA LEU A 116 35.86 -32.54 -29.36
C LEU A 116 37.23 -32.63 -30.01
N SER A 117 38.25 -32.00 -29.36
CA SER A 117 39.64 -32.07 -29.87
C SER A 117 40.12 -33.50 -29.99
N ALA A 118 39.83 -34.36 -29.03
CA ALA A 118 40.16 -35.81 -29.09
C ALA A 118 39.44 -36.55 -30.23
N ALA A 119 38.18 -36.23 -30.48
CA ALA A 119 37.42 -36.82 -31.57
C ALA A 119 37.92 -36.38 -32.93
N TYR A 120 38.20 -35.10 -33.11
CA TYR A 120 38.73 -34.57 -34.36
C TYR A 120 40.20 -35.03 -34.61
N ALA A 121 40.99 -35.35 -33.58
CA ALA A 121 42.36 -35.83 -33.73
C ALA A 121 42.47 -37.17 -34.50
N GLN A 122 41.39 -37.91 -34.62
CA GLN A 122 41.32 -39.15 -35.43
C GLN A 122 41.34 -38.85 -36.94
N PHE A 123 40.93 -37.66 -37.34
CA PHE A 123 40.77 -37.26 -38.75
C PHE A 123 41.68 -36.09 -39.14
N LEU A 124 42.06 -35.25 -38.20
CA LEU A 124 42.85 -34.03 -38.41
C LEU A 124 44.18 -34.10 -37.65
N ARG A 125 45.24 -33.59 -38.25
CA ARG A 125 46.53 -33.46 -37.57
C ARG A 125 46.55 -32.25 -36.65
N ARG A 126 46.60 -32.47 -35.33
CA ARG A 126 46.67 -31.43 -34.28
C ARG A 126 45.53 -30.41 -34.39
N PRO A 127 44.26 -30.82 -34.32
CA PRO A 127 43.15 -29.89 -34.40
C PRO A 127 43.14 -28.94 -33.19
N ILE A 128 43.05 -27.63 -33.44
CA ILE A 128 42.78 -26.62 -32.41
C ILE A 128 41.31 -26.29 -32.49
N VAL A 129 40.53 -26.80 -31.53
CA VAL A 129 39.07 -26.60 -31.44
C VAL A 129 38.79 -25.57 -30.38
N THR A 130 37.94 -24.58 -30.70
CA THR A 130 37.43 -23.60 -29.76
C THR A 130 35.92 -23.69 -29.70
N LEU A 131 35.35 -23.86 -28.50
CA LEU A 131 33.92 -23.79 -28.23
C LEU A 131 33.61 -22.46 -27.61
N SER A 132 32.52 -21.83 -28.09
CA SER A 132 31.95 -20.63 -27.47
C SER A 132 30.46 -20.86 -27.25
N LEU A 133 29.99 -20.57 -26.04
CA LEU A 133 28.56 -20.61 -25.72
C LEU A 133 27.91 -19.33 -26.26
N LEU A 134 26.93 -19.46 -27.17
CA LEU A 134 26.22 -18.33 -27.78
C LEU A 134 24.95 -17.98 -26.95
N THR A 135 24.15 -19.02 -26.68
CA THR A 135 22.92 -18.85 -25.91
C THR A 135 22.76 -20.05 -24.99
N ARG A 136 22.40 -19.79 -23.76
CA ARG A 136 22.09 -20.84 -22.78
C ARG A 136 20.66 -21.37 -23.01
N ARG A 137 20.45 -22.63 -22.67
CA ARG A 137 19.11 -23.21 -22.66
C ARG A 137 18.18 -22.42 -21.73
N PRO A 138 16.89 -22.27 -22.08
CA PRO A 138 15.91 -21.68 -21.16
C PRO A 138 15.84 -22.50 -19.87
N ILE A 139 15.72 -21.85 -18.73
CA ILE A 139 15.52 -22.50 -17.44
C ILE A 139 14.05 -22.40 -17.03
N GLN A 140 13.58 -23.41 -16.31
CA GLN A 140 12.26 -23.43 -15.72
C GLN A 140 12.36 -23.24 -14.21
N ILE A 141 11.65 -22.25 -13.69
CA ILE A 141 11.64 -21.91 -12.26
C ILE A 141 10.21 -21.85 -11.79
N GLY A 142 9.91 -22.53 -10.67
CA GLY A 142 8.62 -22.42 -10.00
C GLY A 142 8.66 -21.29 -8.97
N ILE A 143 7.58 -20.49 -8.87
CA ILE A 143 7.41 -19.51 -7.81
C ILE A 143 6.04 -19.66 -7.17
N ALA A 144 5.97 -19.65 -5.83
CA ALA A 144 4.76 -19.82 -5.06
C ALA A 144 4.76 -18.99 -3.78
N GLY A 145 3.61 -18.88 -3.12
CA GLY A 145 3.40 -18.09 -1.91
C GLY A 145 2.98 -16.65 -2.23
N GLU A 146 3.45 -15.71 -1.44
CA GLU A 146 3.03 -14.31 -1.48
C GLU A 146 3.69 -13.52 -2.62
N VAL A 147 3.26 -13.80 -3.84
CA VAL A 147 3.71 -13.16 -5.09
C VAL A 147 2.50 -12.84 -5.96
N GLY A 148 2.62 -11.84 -6.81
CA GLY A 148 1.54 -11.36 -7.69
C GLY A 148 0.94 -12.49 -8.54
N ASN A 149 1.77 -13.19 -9.31
CA ASN A 149 1.36 -14.28 -10.19
C ASN A 149 2.19 -15.54 -9.90
N PRO A 150 1.74 -16.42 -8.99
CA PRO A 150 2.42 -17.68 -8.75
C PRO A 150 2.30 -18.62 -9.95
N GLY A 151 3.33 -19.42 -10.19
CA GLY A 151 3.35 -20.35 -11.32
C GLY A 151 4.74 -20.81 -11.73
N SER A 152 4.85 -21.37 -12.92
CA SER A 152 6.11 -21.77 -13.55
C SER A 152 6.52 -20.77 -14.62
N TYR A 153 7.76 -20.34 -14.57
CA TYR A 153 8.34 -19.37 -15.48
C TYR A 153 9.47 -19.99 -16.28
N THR A 154 9.43 -19.79 -17.59
CA THR A 154 10.53 -20.16 -18.49
C THR A 154 11.31 -18.90 -18.82
N ILE A 155 12.56 -18.83 -18.34
CA ILE A 155 13.44 -17.68 -18.56
C ILE A 155 14.46 -18.03 -19.63
N LYS A 156 14.44 -17.27 -20.72
CA LYS A 156 15.49 -17.32 -21.75
C LYS A 156 16.71 -16.55 -21.23
N GLN A 157 17.89 -17.12 -21.46
CA GLN A 157 19.14 -16.53 -20.99
C GLN A 157 20.03 -16.20 -22.18
N GLU A 158 20.62 -15.01 -22.16
CA GLU A 158 21.77 -14.70 -22.98
C GLU A 158 23.04 -15.32 -22.34
N ALA A 159 24.08 -15.51 -23.13
CA ALA A 159 25.29 -16.18 -22.64
C ALA A 159 25.97 -15.46 -21.46
N THR A 160 25.71 -14.16 -21.30
CA THR A 160 26.42 -13.27 -20.36
C THR A 160 25.72 -13.04 -19.04
N GLU A 161 24.40 -13.32 -18.91
CA GLU A 161 23.63 -12.98 -17.72
C GLU A 161 22.97 -14.22 -17.08
N PHE A 162 22.99 -14.28 -15.75
CA PHE A 162 22.23 -15.25 -14.99
C PHE A 162 20.91 -14.61 -14.49
N PRO A 163 19.79 -15.36 -14.52
CA PRO A 163 18.57 -14.87 -13.93
C PRO A 163 18.71 -14.76 -12.42
N THR A 164 18.26 -13.66 -11.89
CA THR A 164 18.30 -13.38 -10.46
C THR A 164 16.91 -13.55 -9.82
N LEU A 165 16.88 -13.66 -8.49
CA LEU A 165 15.64 -13.74 -7.73
C LEU A 165 14.79 -12.48 -7.90
N THR A 166 15.41 -11.29 -7.90
CA THR A 166 14.70 -10.02 -8.13
C THR A 166 14.13 -9.93 -9.54
N GLY A 167 14.85 -10.40 -10.56
CA GLY A 167 14.37 -10.49 -11.93
C GLY A 167 13.15 -11.41 -12.08
N LEU A 168 13.17 -12.58 -11.42
CA LEU A 168 12.02 -13.49 -11.37
C LEU A 168 10.83 -12.84 -10.66
N LEU A 169 11.04 -12.20 -9.49
CA LEU A 169 9.99 -11.52 -8.75
C LEU A 169 9.32 -10.44 -9.60
N LYS A 170 10.11 -9.61 -10.27
CA LYS A 170 9.57 -8.57 -11.17
C LYS A 170 8.69 -9.17 -12.27
N THR A 171 9.14 -10.26 -12.90
CA THR A 171 8.39 -10.96 -13.95
C THR A 171 7.10 -11.60 -13.39
N ALA A 172 7.15 -12.10 -12.17
CA ALA A 172 6.01 -12.69 -11.47
C ALA A 172 5.05 -11.67 -10.84
N GLY A 173 5.20 -10.38 -11.12
CA GLY A 173 4.32 -9.33 -10.63
C GLY A 173 4.64 -8.83 -9.22
N GLY A 174 5.86 -9.08 -8.73
CA GLY A 174 6.38 -8.63 -7.43
C GLY A 174 5.83 -9.37 -6.22
N PRO A 175 6.42 -9.12 -5.04
CA PRO A 175 5.90 -9.64 -3.78
C PRO A 175 4.58 -8.95 -3.41
N THR A 176 3.68 -9.65 -2.74
CA THR A 176 2.47 -9.05 -2.15
C THR A 176 2.83 -8.20 -0.92
N GLY A 177 1.93 -7.32 -0.47
CA GLY A 177 2.19 -6.45 0.71
C GLY A 177 2.28 -7.20 2.05
N ILE A 178 2.04 -8.52 2.05
CA ILE A 178 2.21 -9.42 3.19
C ILE A 178 3.33 -10.44 2.97
N ALA A 179 4.12 -10.27 1.90
CA ALA A 179 5.23 -11.15 1.61
C ALA A 179 6.38 -10.97 2.61
N ASP A 180 6.88 -12.06 3.17
CA ASP A 180 8.08 -12.04 3.99
C ASP A 180 9.33 -12.05 3.11
N VAL A 181 9.77 -10.87 2.71
CA VAL A 181 10.97 -10.71 1.86
C VAL A 181 12.28 -11.02 2.60
N ARG A 182 12.23 -11.21 3.93
CA ARG A 182 13.40 -11.61 4.74
C ARG A 182 13.63 -13.12 4.77
N ARG A 183 12.61 -13.91 4.47
CA ARG A 183 12.66 -15.37 4.60
C ARG A 183 12.18 -16.08 3.33
N ILE A 184 12.61 -15.59 2.19
CA ILE A 184 12.33 -16.24 0.91
C ILE A 184 13.11 -17.56 0.87
N GLN A 185 12.43 -18.66 0.53
CA GLN A 185 13.04 -19.99 0.43
C GLN A 185 13.22 -20.37 -1.03
N VAL A 186 14.45 -20.67 -1.40
CA VAL A 186 14.77 -21.26 -2.70
C VAL A 186 15.13 -22.71 -2.49
N ARG A 187 14.32 -23.61 -3.04
CA ARG A 187 14.54 -25.06 -3.01
C ARG A 187 15.18 -25.48 -4.31
N ARG A 188 16.38 -25.95 -4.23
CA ARG A 188 17.21 -26.35 -5.38
C ARG A 188 17.38 -27.86 -5.42
N PRO A 189 16.94 -28.53 -6.50
CA PRO A 189 17.18 -29.95 -6.67
C PRO A 189 18.69 -30.21 -6.87
N GLN A 190 19.22 -31.22 -6.19
CA GLN A 190 20.61 -31.65 -6.35
C GLN A 190 20.68 -32.97 -7.12
N GLN A 191 21.80 -33.23 -7.76
CA GLN A 191 22.04 -34.50 -8.50
C GLN A 191 21.92 -35.70 -7.59
N SER A 192 22.12 -35.55 -6.28
CA SER A 192 21.95 -36.62 -5.27
C SER A 192 20.48 -36.96 -4.97
N GLY A 193 19.51 -36.28 -5.58
CA GLY A 193 18.08 -36.45 -5.30
C GLY A 193 17.61 -35.74 -4.03
N LEU A 194 18.50 -35.11 -3.28
CA LEU A 194 18.16 -34.25 -2.12
C LEU A 194 17.85 -32.82 -2.58
N GLU A 195 16.96 -32.15 -1.88
CA GLU A 195 16.71 -30.73 -2.10
C GLU A 195 17.56 -29.90 -1.12
N GLN A 196 18.25 -28.90 -1.64
CA GLN A 196 18.90 -27.87 -0.83
C GLN A 196 17.91 -26.72 -0.61
N VAL A 197 17.66 -26.35 0.64
CA VAL A 197 16.86 -25.17 0.99
C VAL A 197 17.81 -24.01 1.30
N ILE A 198 17.66 -22.93 0.57
CA ILE A 198 18.45 -21.70 0.71
C ILE A 198 17.49 -20.59 1.14
N ASN A 199 17.78 -19.97 2.28
CA ASN A 199 17.02 -18.80 2.74
C ASN A 199 17.69 -17.54 2.21
N VAL A 200 16.90 -16.65 1.60
CA VAL A 200 17.34 -15.38 1.01
C VAL A 200 16.64 -14.24 1.72
N ASP A 201 17.42 -13.24 2.10
CA ASP A 201 16.93 -12.00 2.72
C ASP A 201 17.05 -10.85 1.71
N LEU A 202 15.93 -10.54 1.02
CA LEU A 202 15.89 -9.39 0.10
C LEU A 202 15.68 -8.05 0.83
N TRP A 203 15.34 -8.04 2.11
CA TRP A 203 15.27 -6.82 2.87
C TRP A 203 16.66 -6.19 3.03
N GLU A 204 17.67 -7.00 3.30
CA GLU A 204 19.06 -6.52 3.32
C GLU A 204 19.51 -5.99 1.95
N PHE A 205 19.06 -6.61 0.85
CA PHE A 205 19.28 -6.08 -0.50
C PHE A 205 18.68 -4.67 -0.65
N ILE A 206 17.41 -4.47 -0.22
CA ILE A 206 16.74 -3.14 -0.28
C ILE A 206 17.51 -2.10 0.56
N GLN A 207 18.00 -2.49 1.75
CA GLN A 207 18.65 -1.57 2.68
C GLN A 207 20.08 -1.19 2.28
N THR A 208 20.82 -2.14 1.72
CA THR A 208 22.25 -2.00 1.47
C THR A 208 22.61 -1.84 -0.01
N GLY A 209 21.74 -2.28 -0.92
CA GLY A 209 22.04 -2.38 -2.35
C GLY A 209 23.07 -3.47 -2.68
N ASP A 210 23.40 -4.34 -1.75
CA ASP A 210 24.42 -5.38 -1.93
C ASP A 210 23.86 -6.55 -2.74
N LEU A 211 24.37 -6.69 -3.99
CA LEU A 211 23.94 -7.74 -4.93
C LEU A 211 24.18 -9.17 -4.44
N ARG A 212 24.98 -9.38 -3.39
CA ARG A 212 25.16 -10.70 -2.77
C ARG A 212 23.86 -11.27 -2.19
N TYR A 213 22.90 -10.41 -1.88
CA TYR A 213 21.56 -10.80 -1.43
C TYR A 213 20.59 -11.08 -2.59
N ASP A 214 20.93 -10.71 -3.83
CA ASP A 214 20.16 -11.05 -5.03
C ASP A 214 20.69 -12.34 -5.65
N MET A 215 20.15 -13.45 -5.17
CA MET A 215 20.61 -14.79 -5.53
C MET A 215 20.39 -15.12 -7.01
N THR A 216 21.40 -15.71 -7.67
CA THR A 216 21.24 -16.31 -9.00
C THR A 216 20.43 -17.61 -8.96
N LEU A 217 19.49 -17.74 -9.88
CA LEU A 217 18.59 -18.89 -9.98
C LEU A 217 19.11 -19.92 -11.01
N ARG A 218 18.72 -21.17 -10.82
CA ARG A 218 19.11 -22.30 -11.68
C ARG A 218 17.88 -23.06 -12.17
N ASP A 219 18.07 -23.84 -13.18
CA ASP A 219 17.02 -24.72 -13.71
C ASP A 219 16.47 -25.68 -12.64
N GLY A 220 15.14 -25.73 -12.53
CA GLY A 220 14.43 -26.53 -11.54
C GLY A 220 14.31 -25.90 -10.15
N ASP A 221 14.85 -24.70 -9.92
CA ASP A 221 14.67 -23.99 -8.64
C ASP A 221 13.18 -23.73 -8.35
N ARG A 222 12.79 -23.86 -7.09
CA ARG A 222 11.44 -23.54 -6.60
C ARG A 222 11.55 -22.47 -5.54
N VAL A 223 10.99 -21.31 -5.83
CA VAL A 223 10.97 -20.15 -4.93
C VAL A 223 9.65 -20.15 -4.16
N TYR A 224 9.73 -20.08 -2.84
CA TYR A 224 8.58 -19.95 -1.98
C TYR A 224 8.70 -18.70 -1.12
N ILE A 225 7.68 -17.84 -1.15
CA ILE A 225 7.61 -16.60 -0.40
C ILE A 225 6.55 -16.76 0.68
N PRO A 226 6.93 -16.87 1.97
CA PRO A 226 5.97 -16.99 3.05
C PRO A 226 5.21 -15.69 3.30
N ALA A 227 4.05 -15.80 3.93
CA ALA A 227 3.31 -14.65 4.44
C ALA A 227 3.89 -14.18 5.77
N THR A 228 3.84 -12.86 6.01
CA THR A 228 4.13 -12.23 7.30
C THR A 228 3.00 -11.28 7.68
N ASN A 229 2.99 -10.80 8.93
CA ASN A 229 2.05 -9.78 9.32
C ASN A 229 2.35 -8.46 8.59
N VAL A 230 1.29 -7.71 8.26
CA VAL A 230 1.42 -6.41 7.62
C VAL A 230 2.23 -5.45 8.48
N ASN A 231 3.31 -4.91 7.93
CA ASN A 231 4.07 -3.82 8.51
C ASN A 231 3.88 -2.56 7.67
N LEU A 232 3.05 -1.63 8.16
CA LEU A 232 2.72 -0.38 7.45
C LEU A 232 3.95 0.50 7.19
N ALA A 233 5.03 0.36 7.96
CA ALA A 233 6.27 1.10 7.73
C ALA A 233 7.13 0.50 6.61
N GLU A 234 7.09 -0.80 6.41
CA GLU A 234 7.92 -1.53 5.45
C GLU A 234 7.22 -1.73 4.10
N ALA A 235 5.91 -1.90 4.11
CA ALA A 235 5.13 -2.15 2.91
C ALA A 235 5.38 -1.13 1.77
N PRO A 236 5.44 0.20 2.01
CA PRO A 236 5.76 1.17 0.97
C PRO A 236 7.18 1.02 0.40
N ILE A 237 8.14 0.61 1.24
CA ILE A 237 9.54 0.42 0.83
C ILE A 237 9.64 -0.78 -0.11
N VAL A 238 8.99 -1.90 0.24
CA VAL A 238 8.93 -3.09 -0.62
C VAL A 238 8.21 -2.79 -1.92
N ALA A 239 7.10 -2.06 -1.85
CA ALA A 239 6.32 -1.67 -3.03
C ALA A 239 7.05 -0.70 -3.96
N ALA A 240 8.00 0.08 -3.46
CA ALA A 240 8.85 0.96 -4.26
C ALA A 240 10.15 0.31 -4.76
N SER A 241 10.39 -0.96 -4.41
CA SER A 241 11.61 -1.67 -4.80
C SER A 241 11.65 -1.97 -6.30
N SER A 242 12.85 -2.19 -6.85
CA SER A 242 13.07 -2.47 -8.29
C SER A 242 12.42 -3.78 -8.77
N PHE A 243 12.10 -4.67 -7.84
CA PHE A 243 11.45 -5.96 -8.10
C PHE A 243 9.96 -5.98 -7.71
N ALA A 244 9.42 -4.84 -7.27
CA ALA A 244 7.97 -4.69 -7.09
C ALA A 244 7.26 -4.83 -8.43
N GLY A 245 6.12 -5.51 -8.40
CA GLY A 245 5.28 -5.61 -9.59
C GLY A 245 4.59 -4.27 -9.86
N GLN A 246 4.70 -3.80 -11.07
CA GLN A 246 3.87 -2.70 -11.55
C GLN A 246 2.55 -3.31 -12.03
N SER A 247 1.46 -2.99 -11.36
CA SER A 247 0.12 -3.34 -11.84
C SER A 247 -0.61 -2.06 -12.20
N ASP A 248 -0.70 -1.79 -13.49
CA ASP A 248 -1.55 -0.72 -14.03
C ASP A 248 -3.04 -1.13 -14.05
N LYS A 249 -3.33 -2.34 -13.60
CA LYS A 249 -4.70 -2.87 -13.56
C LYS A 249 -5.39 -2.44 -12.28
N PRO A 250 -6.66 -2.00 -12.37
CA PRO A 250 -7.47 -1.76 -11.19
C PRO A 250 -7.63 -3.05 -10.39
N ILE A 251 -7.61 -2.94 -9.07
CA ILE A 251 -7.86 -4.04 -8.13
C ILE A 251 -9.31 -4.00 -7.66
N ASN A 252 -9.91 -5.18 -7.46
CA ASN A 252 -11.25 -5.29 -6.91
C ASN A 252 -11.18 -5.44 -5.38
N ILE A 253 -11.89 -4.56 -4.68
CA ILE A 253 -11.96 -4.55 -3.21
C ILE A 253 -13.39 -4.40 -2.75
N ALA A 254 -13.67 -4.74 -1.50
CA ALA A 254 -14.94 -4.49 -0.85
C ALA A 254 -14.79 -3.38 0.20
N ILE A 255 -15.79 -2.50 0.32
CA ILE A 255 -15.83 -1.43 1.33
C ILE A 255 -17.17 -1.53 2.06
N VAL A 256 -17.12 -1.61 3.39
CA VAL A 256 -18.29 -1.77 4.23
C VAL A 256 -18.23 -0.82 5.45
N GLY A 257 -19.40 -0.55 6.05
CA GLY A 257 -19.53 0.28 7.24
C GLY A 257 -19.88 1.73 6.93
N GLU A 258 -19.26 2.67 7.63
CA GLU A 258 -19.62 4.10 7.60
C GLU A 258 -19.04 4.85 6.38
N VAL A 259 -19.42 4.39 5.19
CA VAL A 259 -19.16 5.07 3.90
C VAL A 259 -20.48 5.46 3.25
N PHE A 260 -20.46 6.41 2.32
CA PHE A 260 -21.67 6.84 1.62
C PHE A 260 -22.23 5.74 0.73
N ARG A 261 -21.38 4.98 0.06
CA ARG A 261 -21.78 3.91 -0.83
C ARG A 261 -20.97 2.64 -0.51
N PRO A 262 -21.45 1.79 0.40
CA PRO A 262 -20.82 0.49 0.64
C PRO A 262 -20.98 -0.43 -0.58
N GLY A 263 -20.01 -1.28 -0.86
CA GLY A 263 -20.06 -2.21 -1.99
C GLY A 263 -18.68 -2.65 -2.46
N THR A 264 -18.64 -3.25 -3.64
CA THR A 264 -17.40 -3.66 -4.32
C THR A 264 -16.98 -2.60 -5.34
N TYR A 265 -15.67 -2.34 -5.40
CA TYR A 265 -15.09 -1.31 -6.25
C TYR A 265 -13.84 -1.81 -6.96
N ALA A 266 -13.70 -1.40 -8.22
CA ALA A 266 -12.42 -1.48 -8.92
C ALA A 266 -11.66 -0.18 -8.64
N VAL A 267 -10.50 -0.28 -7.99
CA VAL A 267 -9.67 0.86 -7.59
C VAL A 267 -8.35 0.82 -8.32
N ASP A 268 -8.01 1.91 -8.98
CA ASP A 268 -6.72 2.15 -9.60
C ASP A 268 -5.86 3.06 -8.70
N GLY A 269 -4.55 3.05 -8.94
CA GLY A 269 -3.61 3.92 -8.24
C GLY A 269 -3.55 5.34 -8.78
N GLN A 270 -4.30 5.69 -9.83
CA GLN A 270 -4.25 7.03 -10.41
C GLN A 270 -4.97 8.03 -9.52
N THR A 271 -4.28 9.09 -9.11
CA THR A 271 -4.92 10.26 -8.52
C THR A 271 -5.87 10.86 -9.57
N ALA A 272 -7.12 11.11 -9.19
CA ALA A 272 -8.02 11.89 -10.01
C ALA A 272 -7.38 13.27 -10.23
N ARG A 273 -6.70 13.45 -11.35
CA ARG A 273 -6.37 14.79 -11.81
C ARG A 273 -7.70 15.48 -12.08
N THR A 274 -7.96 16.55 -11.38
CA THR A 274 -8.92 17.54 -11.86
C THR A 274 -8.53 17.85 -13.29
N ALA A 275 -9.33 17.36 -14.23
CA ALA A 275 -9.22 17.74 -15.63
C ALA A 275 -9.55 19.22 -15.71
N GLN A 276 -8.55 20.07 -15.47
CA GLN A 276 -8.59 21.47 -15.83
C GLN A 276 -8.57 21.49 -17.35
N ALA A 277 -9.76 21.57 -17.92
CA ALA A 277 -9.93 21.72 -19.35
C ALA A 277 -9.09 22.90 -19.84
N GLY A 278 -8.06 22.67 -20.64
CA GLY A 278 -7.45 23.73 -21.41
C GLY A 278 -5.96 23.78 -21.60
N THR A 279 -5.19 22.73 -21.31
CA THR A 279 -3.78 22.74 -21.72
C THR A 279 -3.37 21.38 -22.28
N THR A 280 -3.22 21.29 -23.59
CA THR A 280 -2.55 20.21 -24.30
C THR A 280 -1.05 20.26 -23.99
N GLY A 281 -0.67 19.70 -22.85
CA GLY A 281 0.70 19.44 -22.48
C GLY A 281 0.80 17.97 -22.12
N GLU A 282 1.46 17.19 -22.96
CA GLU A 282 1.92 15.85 -22.63
C GLU A 282 2.83 15.95 -21.42
N THR A 283 2.29 15.77 -20.23
CA THR A 283 3.11 15.51 -19.05
C THR A 283 3.25 14.00 -18.93
N ASN A 284 4.39 13.50 -19.38
CA ASN A 284 4.91 12.17 -19.06
C ASN A 284 5.18 12.07 -17.56
N ASP A 285 4.13 12.01 -16.76
CA ASP A 285 4.23 11.63 -15.36
C ASP A 285 3.75 10.18 -15.24
N THR A 286 4.65 9.27 -15.56
CA THR A 286 4.50 7.83 -15.41
C THR A 286 4.71 7.39 -13.96
N GLY A 287 4.29 8.19 -13.00
CA GLY A 287 4.17 7.78 -11.61
C GLY A 287 2.96 6.84 -11.48
N SER A 288 3.16 5.54 -11.67
CA SER A 288 2.19 4.52 -11.28
C SER A 288 2.03 4.61 -9.77
N SER A 289 0.99 5.29 -9.28
CA SER A 289 0.67 5.30 -7.86
C SER A 289 -0.12 4.02 -7.54
N LEU A 290 0.24 3.36 -6.46
CA LEU A 290 -0.46 2.16 -6.00
C LEU A 290 -1.83 2.52 -5.40
N PRO A 291 -2.86 1.65 -5.51
CA PRO A 291 -4.16 1.89 -4.89
C PRO A 291 -4.03 1.89 -3.37
N THR A 292 -4.58 2.91 -2.71
CA THR A 292 -4.51 3.11 -1.26
C THR A 292 -5.90 3.14 -0.62
N VAL A 293 -5.93 3.07 0.72
CA VAL A 293 -7.18 3.14 1.49
C VAL A 293 -7.90 4.46 1.24
N THR A 294 -7.19 5.59 1.24
CA THR A 294 -7.83 6.90 0.99
C THR A 294 -8.41 6.98 -0.41
N ARG A 295 -7.74 6.44 -1.41
CA ARG A 295 -8.23 6.36 -2.78
C ARG A 295 -9.50 5.52 -2.88
N ALA A 296 -9.53 4.38 -2.22
CA ALA A 296 -10.70 3.51 -2.16
C ALA A 296 -11.91 4.21 -1.54
N LEU A 297 -11.69 4.95 -0.45
CA LEU A 297 -12.74 5.74 0.19
C LEU A 297 -13.29 6.85 -0.71
N GLN A 298 -12.44 7.53 -1.49
CA GLN A 298 -12.87 8.52 -2.49
C GLN A 298 -13.80 7.89 -3.54
N VAL A 299 -13.44 6.73 -4.08
CA VAL A 299 -14.25 6.00 -5.08
C VAL A 299 -15.60 5.58 -4.47
N ALA A 300 -15.64 5.20 -3.19
CA ALA A 300 -16.87 4.91 -2.46
C ALA A 300 -17.72 6.16 -2.13
N GLY A 301 -17.30 7.34 -2.59
CA GLY A 301 -18.01 8.60 -2.38
C GLY A 301 -17.74 9.24 -1.02
N GLY A 302 -16.68 8.82 -0.34
CA GLY A 302 -16.25 9.34 0.95
C GLY A 302 -16.85 8.63 2.16
N ILE A 303 -16.40 9.05 3.33
CA ILE A 303 -16.84 8.52 4.63
C ILE A 303 -17.92 9.38 5.25
N LYS A 304 -18.79 8.76 6.07
CA LYS A 304 -19.82 9.47 6.81
C LYS A 304 -19.27 10.16 8.06
N PRO A 305 -19.93 11.20 8.58
CA PRO A 305 -19.46 11.97 9.75
C PRO A 305 -19.35 11.16 11.05
N LEU A 306 -20.00 10.00 11.13
CA LEU A 306 -19.96 9.10 12.30
C LEU A 306 -18.92 7.99 12.17
N ALA A 307 -18.09 8.00 11.14
CA ALA A 307 -17.04 7.01 10.93
C ALA A 307 -15.95 7.09 12.00
N ASP A 308 -15.51 5.95 12.53
CA ASP A 308 -14.33 5.83 13.37
C ASP A 308 -13.09 5.69 12.47
N ILE A 309 -12.48 6.81 12.12
CA ILE A 309 -11.29 6.85 11.25
C ILE A 309 -10.00 6.50 11.98
N ARG A 310 -10.06 6.27 13.30
CA ARG A 310 -8.90 5.83 14.09
C ARG A 310 -8.67 4.33 14.01
N ARG A 311 -9.74 3.57 13.69
CA ARG A 311 -9.74 2.11 13.69
C ARG A 311 -10.37 1.54 12.42
N VAL A 312 -9.94 2.07 11.28
CA VAL A 312 -10.31 1.48 9.98
C VAL A 312 -9.62 0.13 9.86
N GLN A 313 -10.36 -0.93 9.62
CA GLN A 313 -9.83 -2.28 9.52
C GLN A 313 -9.72 -2.69 8.06
N VAL A 314 -8.59 -3.25 7.69
CA VAL A 314 -8.39 -3.88 6.38
C VAL A 314 -8.21 -5.37 6.59
N ARG A 315 -9.09 -6.16 6.00
CA ARG A 315 -9.04 -7.63 6.00
C ARG A 315 -8.49 -8.08 4.66
N ARG A 316 -7.46 -8.88 4.71
CA ARG A 316 -6.71 -9.38 3.55
C ARG A 316 -6.60 -10.89 3.60
N LEU A 317 -6.88 -11.53 2.48
CA LEU A 317 -6.72 -12.97 2.35
C LEU A 317 -5.30 -13.30 1.83
N THR A 318 -4.57 -14.13 2.56
CA THR A 318 -3.28 -14.63 2.10
C THR A 318 -3.47 -15.63 0.95
N ARG A 319 -2.42 -15.89 0.18
CA ARG A 319 -2.45 -16.95 -0.85
C ARG A 319 -2.66 -18.36 -0.26
N ALA A 320 -2.36 -18.54 1.02
CA ALA A 320 -2.64 -19.79 1.74
C ALA A 320 -4.09 -19.91 2.21
N GLY A 321 -4.94 -18.90 2.00
CA GLY A 321 -6.35 -18.89 2.39
C GLY A 321 -6.59 -18.48 3.84
N THR A 322 -5.59 -17.98 4.57
CA THR A 322 -5.76 -17.41 5.92
C THR A 322 -6.10 -15.93 5.83
N GLU A 323 -7.02 -15.47 6.68
CA GLU A 323 -7.38 -14.06 6.76
C GLU A 323 -6.45 -13.33 7.75
N GLN A 324 -5.92 -12.20 7.32
CA GLN A 324 -5.19 -11.26 8.16
C GLN A 324 -5.96 -9.95 8.26
N THR A 325 -6.07 -9.42 9.48
CA THR A 325 -6.69 -8.12 9.71
C THR A 325 -5.65 -7.17 10.31
N PHE A 326 -5.56 -5.97 9.77
CA PHE A 326 -4.72 -4.91 10.33
C PHE A 326 -5.52 -3.60 10.40
N GLU A 327 -5.12 -2.74 11.31
CA GLU A 327 -5.78 -1.46 11.54
C GLU A 327 -4.98 -0.31 10.92
N VAL A 328 -5.71 0.65 10.38
CA VAL A 328 -5.20 1.91 9.81
C VAL A 328 -5.81 3.07 10.58
N ASN A 329 -4.98 4.01 10.99
CA ASN A 329 -5.39 5.20 11.70
C ASN A 329 -5.37 6.43 10.79
N LEU A 330 -6.47 6.67 10.07
CA LEU A 330 -6.58 7.81 9.16
C LEU A 330 -6.61 9.15 9.92
N TRP A 331 -6.94 9.16 11.21
CA TRP A 331 -6.82 10.36 12.04
C TRP A 331 -5.36 10.78 12.18
N ASN A 332 -4.45 9.81 12.38
CA ASN A 332 -3.03 10.07 12.43
C ASN A 332 -2.47 10.60 11.10
N LEU A 333 -3.01 10.10 9.98
CA LEU A 333 -2.71 10.64 8.65
C LEU A 333 -3.11 12.12 8.55
N LEU A 334 -4.33 12.49 8.98
CA LEU A 334 -4.84 13.87 8.89
C LEU A 334 -4.13 14.85 9.83
N GLN A 335 -3.84 14.43 11.05
CA GLN A 335 -3.28 15.33 12.06
C GLN A 335 -1.76 15.44 12.01
N ASN A 336 -1.07 14.33 11.75
CA ASN A 336 0.39 14.25 11.82
C ASN A 336 1.04 14.07 10.44
N GLY A 337 0.26 13.88 9.37
CA GLY A 337 0.79 13.62 8.04
C GLY A 337 1.48 12.25 7.91
N ASP A 338 1.12 11.28 8.77
CA ASP A 338 1.72 9.93 8.72
C ASP A 338 1.21 9.15 7.52
N LEU A 339 1.90 9.28 6.38
CA LEU A 339 1.54 8.62 5.12
C LEU A 339 1.54 7.08 5.21
N ARG A 340 2.19 6.50 6.21
CA ARG A 340 2.17 5.04 6.43
C ARG A 340 0.77 4.53 6.79
N GLN A 341 -0.09 5.43 7.29
CA GLN A 341 -1.48 5.12 7.59
C GLN A 341 -2.37 5.04 6.33
N ASP A 342 -1.90 5.50 5.18
CA ASP A 342 -2.57 5.28 3.90
C ASP A 342 -2.10 3.97 3.27
N ALA A 343 -2.56 2.85 3.83
CA ALA A 343 -2.09 1.52 3.48
C ALA A 343 -2.35 1.18 2.00
N ILE A 344 -1.37 0.55 1.37
CA ILE A 344 -1.48 0.03 0.01
C ILE A 344 -2.42 -1.18 0.00
N LEU A 345 -3.39 -1.15 -0.90
CA LEU A 345 -4.40 -2.19 -1.07
C LEU A 345 -3.98 -3.26 -2.08
N GLN A 346 -4.62 -4.42 -1.96
CA GLN A 346 -4.43 -5.56 -2.84
C GLN A 346 -5.76 -6.12 -3.32
N GLU A 347 -5.72 -6.92 -4.38
CA GLU A 347 -6.88 -7.64 -4.91
C GLU A 347 -7.56 -8.47 -3.83
N GLY A 348 -8.87 -8.28 -3.64
CA GLY A 348 -9.68 -9.00 -2.68
C GLY A 348 -9.68 -8.41 -1.25
N ASP A 349 -9.02 -7.27 -0.99
CA ASP A 349 -9.08 -6.62 0.31
C ASP A 349 -10.51 -6.19 0.67
N THR A 350 -10.84 -6.27 1.96
CA THR A 350 -12.09 -5.74 2.51
C THR A 350 -11.77 -4.64 3.52
N ILE A 351 -12.21 -3.42 3.23
CA ILE A 351 -12.07 -2.27 4.13
C ILE A 351 -13.35 -2.16 4.96
N MET A 352 -13.23 -2.19 6.27
CA MET A 352 -14.33 -2.01 7.20
C MET A 352 -14.14 -0.73 8.00
N ILE A 353 -15.10 0.18 7.90
CA ILE A 353 -15.13 1.45 8.61
C ILE A 353 -16.17 1.36 9.73
N PRO A 354 -15.75 1.22 11.00
CA PRO A 354 -16.68 1.14 12.11
C PRO A 354 -17.34 2.48 12.43
N THR A 355 -18.43 2.43 13.19
CA THR A 355 -19.08 3.63 13.74
C THR A 355 -18.33 4.10 14.97
N ALA A 356 -18.07 5.40 15.09
CA ALA A 356 -17.44 6.00 16.27
C ALA A 356 -18.40 5.94 17.48
N ALA A 357 -17.91 5.45 18.61
CA ALA A 357 -18.72 5.34 19.83
C ALA A 357 -19.11 6.74 20.39
N GLN A 358 -18.22 7.72 20.26
CA GLN A 358 -18.43 9.10 20.68
C GLN A 358 -17.81 10.04 19.65
N PRO A 359 -18.54 10.39 18.58
CA PRO A 359 -18.00 11.34 17.59
C PRO A 359 -17.88 12.74 18.20
N SER A 360 -16.70 13.33 18.14
CA SER A 360 -16.50 14.73 18.51
C SER A 360 -16.83 15.66 17.32
N ALA A 361 -17.36 16.85 17.61
CA ALA A 361 -17.62 17.85 16.56
C ALA A 361 -16.33 18.25 15.81
N ALA A 362 -15.19 18.31 16.51
CA ALA A 362 -13.90 18.60 15.90
C ALA A 362 -13.45 17.50 14.92
N GLU A 363 -13.67 16.23 15.27
CA GLU A 363 -13.37 15.11 14.36
C GLU A 363 -14.29 15.12 13.13
N ALA A 364 -15.58 15.33 13.33
CA ALA A 364 -16.53 15.44 12.23
C ALA A 364 -16.14 16.57 11.26
N ASN A 365 -15.66 17.70 11.76
CA ASN A 365 -15.19 18.83 10.95
C ASN A 365 -13.90 18.47 10.18
N ALA A 366 -12.95 17.81 10.83
CA ALA A 366 -11.71 17.38 10.19
C ALA A 366 -11.98 16.31 9.10
N ILE A 367 -12.89 15.36 9.39
CA ILE A 367 -13.35 14.37 8.42
C ILE A 367 -13.98 15.07 7.21
N ALA A 368 -14.85 16.03 7.42
CA ALA A 368 -15.56 16.75 6.35
C ALA A 368 -14.61 17.52 5.40
N SER A 369 -13.45 17.93 5.90
CA SER A 369 -12.43 18.63 5.10
C SER A 369 -11.34 17.71 4.53
N ALA A 370 -11.40 16.42 4.83
CA ALA A 370 -10.40 15.46 4.38
C ALA A 370 -10.51 15.15 2.88
N SER A 371 -9.41 14.82 2.23
CA SER A 371 -9.35 14.47 0.81
C SER A 371 -10.20 13.26 0.42
N PHE A 372 -10.52 12.40 1.37
CA PHE A 372 -11.39 11.22 1.21
C PHE A 372 -12.84 11.47 1.67
N SER A 373 -13.23 12.73 1.89
CA SER A 373 -14.62 13.14 2.06
C SER A 373 -15.29 13.39 0.71
N PRO A 374 -16.63 13.38 0.63
CA PRO A 374 -17.31 13.76 -0.60
C PRO A 374 -17.02 15.22 -0.93
N ASP A 375 -16.87 15.53 -2.21
CA ASP A 375 -16.65 16.93 -2.66
C ASP A 375 -17.85 17.82 -2.35
N GLN A 376 -19.06 17.27 -2.39
CA GLN A 376 -20.31 17.99 -2.17
C GLN A 376 -21.33 17.12 -1.43
N ILE A 377 -22.13 17.76 -0.61
CA ILE A 377 -23.34 17.20 0.00
C ILE A 377 -24.57 17.85 -0.59
N ARG A 378 -25.69 17.14 -0.59
CA ARG A 378 -26.99 17.62 -1.05
C ARG A 378 -27.85 17.99 0.16
N VAL A 379 -28.34 19.21 0.16
CA VAL A 379 -29.24 19.73 1.19
C VAL A 379 -30.44 20.33 0.49
N LYS A 380 -31.65 20.12 1.07
CA LYS A 380 -32.87 20.73 0.55
C LYS A 380 -33.21 21.98 1.34
N VAL A 381 -33.35 23.11 0.67
CA VAL A 381 -33.85 24.34 1.26
C VAL A 381 -35.23 24.63 0.71
N VAL A 382 -36.22 24.64 1.57
CA VAL A 382 -37.63 24.75 1.16
C VAL A 382 -38.35 25.85 1.92
N GLY A 383 -39.45 26.35 1.35
CA GLY A 383 -40.25 27.44 1.92
C GLY A 383 -39.89 28.80 1.37
N GLU A 384 -39.89 29.82 2.22
CA GLU A 384 -39.79 31.23 1.81
C GLU A 384 -38.35 31.71 1.57
N VAL A 385 -37.66 31.07 0.61
CA VAL A 385 -36.36 31.48 0.07
C VAL A 385 -36.53 31.91 -1.38
N ASN A 386 -35.53 32.61 -1.94
CA ASN A 386 -35.60 33.09 -3.33
C ASN A 386 -35.49 31.94 -4.36
N ALA A 387 -34.71 30.92 -4.08
CA ALA A 387 -34.53 29.71 -4.94
C ALA A 387 -34.71 28.44 -4.11
N PRO A 388 -35.96 28.03 -3.81
CA PRO A 388 -36.21 26.79 -3.08
C PRO A 388 -35.83 25.58 -3.95
N GLY A 389 -35.22 24.56 -3.33
CA GLY A 389 -34.83 23.33 -4.02
C GLY A 389 -33.68 22.60 -3.36
N GLU A 390 -33.09 21.67 -4.12
CA GLU A 390 -31.87 20.99 -3.73
C GLU A 390 -30.65 21.87 -4.03
N VAL A 391 -29.80 22.05 -3.02
CA VAL A 391 -28.57 22.83 -3.11
C VAL A 391 -27.39 21.89 -2.87
N GLN A 392 -26.41 21.93 -3.76
CA GLN A 392 -25.15 21.21 -3.60
C GLN A 392 -24.13 22.16 -2.94
N ILE A 393 -23.63 21.74 -1.80
CA ILE A 393 -22.70 22.55 -0.98
C ILE A 393 -21.55 21.66 -0.49
N PRO A 394 -20.38 22.25 -0.21
CA PRO A 394 -19.29 21.52 0.43
C PRO A 394 -19.72 20.87 1.75
N PRO A 395 -19.13 19.75 2.16
CA PRO A 395 -19.32 19.20 3.50
C PRO A 395 -18.99 20.25 4.57
N ASN A 396 -19.62 20.13 5.73
CA ASN A 396 -19.42 21.05 6.85
C ASN A 396 -19.86 22.50 6.59
N THR A 397 -20.64 22.75 5.54
CA THR A 397 -21.22 24.08 5.30
C THR A 397 -22.23 24.41 6.40
N PRO A 398 -22.11 25.60 7.04
CA PRO A 398 -23.07 26.01 8.07
C PRO A 398 -24.43 26.34 7.47
N LEU A 399 -25.47 26.19 8.27
CA LEU A 399 -26.87 26.43 7.88
C LEU A 399 -27.10 27.81 7.25
N ASN A 400 -26.46 28.85 7.80
CA ASN A 400 -26.57 30.21 7.27
C ASN A 400 -26.10 30.30 5.82
N GLN A 401 -25.01 29.65 5.49
CA GLN A 401 -24.44 29.64 4.15
C GLN A 401 -25.30 28.87 3.15
N ALA A 402 -25.96 27.81 3.58
CA ALA A 402 -26.89 27.06 2.72
C ALA A 402 -28.14 27.90 2.39
N ILE A 403 -28.63 28.69 3.33
CA ILE A 403 -29.74 29.63 3.06
C ILE A 403 -29.28 30.70 2.02
N LEU A 404 -28.08 31.20 2.15
CA LEU A 404 -27.53 32.18 1.17
C LEU A 404 -27.34 31.52 -0.20
N ALA A 405 -26.91 30.27 -0.27
CA ALA A 405 -26.78 29.49 -1.52
C ALA A 405 -28.14 29.25 -2.20
N ALA A 406 -29.24 29.17 -1.42
CA ALA A 406 -30.61 29.18 -1.91
C ALA A 406 -31.14 30.59 -2.26
N GLY A 407 -30.28 31.60 -2.41
CA GLY A 407 -30.63 32.96 -2.77
C GLY A 407 -31.09 33.85 -1.59
N GLY A 408 -30.98 33.34 -0.35
CA GLY A 408 -31.39 34.04 0.86
C GLY A 408 -32.92 34.02 1.09
N PHE A 409 -33.35 34.72 2.13
CA PHE A 409 -34.77 34.88 2.48
C PHE A 409 -35.50 35.74 1.46
N ASN A 410 -36.74 35.37 1.09
CA ASN A 410 -37.63 36.22 0.35
C ASN A 410 -38.37 37.21 1.26
N ARG A 411 -39.17 38.13 0.66
CA ARG A 411 -39.90 39.17 1.42
C ARG A 411 -40.97 38.61 2.37
N ARG A 412 -41.38 37.34 2.22
CA ARG A 412 -42.42 36.69 3.01
C ARG A 412 -41.84 35.81 4.10
N ALA A 413 -40.51 35.65 4.12
CA ALA A 413 -39.82 34.77 5.03
C ALA A 413 -39.86 35.26 6.48
N ARG A 414 -39.97 34.32 7.40
CA ARG A 414 -39.66 34.59 8.81
C ARG A 414 -38.14 34.46 8.99
N SER A 415 -37.43 35.58 8.81
CA SER A 415 -35.97 35.59 8.79
C SER A 415 -35.29 35.35 10.15
N GLY A 416 -36.04 35.42 11.27
CA GLY A 416 -35.48 35.20 12.61
C GLY A 416 -35.30 33.75 13.03
N SER A 417 -35.94 32.77 12.38
CA SER A 417 -35.77 31.36 12.72
C SER A 417 -36.14 30.43 11.57
N VAL A 418 -35.44 29.33 11.48
CA VAL A 418 -35.70 28.26 10.54
C VAL A 418 -35.81 26.88 11.26
N GLU A 419 -36.29 25.89 10.59
CA GLU A 419 -36.34 24.53 11.09
C GLU A 419 -35.39 23.66 10.29
N LEU A 420 -34.53 22.94 11.00
CA LEU A 420 -33.67 21.90 10.44
C LEU A 420 -34.29 20.54 10.70
N LEU A 421 -34.62 19.81 9.63
CA LEU A 421 -35.04 18.42 9.69
C LEU A 421 -33.86 17.54 9.30
N ARG A 422 -33.50 16.64 10.16
CA ARG A 422 -32.37 15.71 9.96
C ARG A 422 -32.80 14.27 10.14
N LEU A 423 -32.48 13.43 9.17
CA LEU A 423 -32.66 12.00 9.29
C LEU A 423 -31.51 11.40 10.09
N ASN A 424 -31.82 10.80 11.22
CA ASN A 424 -30.85 10.09 12.05
C ASN A 424 -30.53 8.69 11.50
N PRO A 425 -29.38 8.09 11.84
CA PRO A 425 -29.01 6.74 11.39
C PRO A 425 -30.00 5.63 11.82
N ASP A 426 -30.74 5.84 12.90
CA ASP A 426 -31.78 4.94 13.41
C ASP A 426 -33.11 5.05 12.64
N GLY A 427 -33.17 5.88 11.60
CA GLY A 427 -34.36 6.13 10.80
C GLY A 427 -35.35 7.15 11.42
N THR A 428 -35.05 7.71 12.59
CA THR A 428 -35.86 8.79 13.18
C THR A 428 -35.55 10.14 12.51
N VAL A 429 -36.50 11.07 12.55
CA VAL A 429 -36.29 12.45 12.07
C VAL A 429 -36.22 13.36 13.28
N SER A 430 -35.07 14.02 13.44
CA SER A 430 -34.93 15.11 14.40
C SER A 430 -35.35 16.42 13.75
N GLN A 431 -36.18 17.20 14.49
CA GLN A 431 -36.59 18.54 14.10
C GLN A 431 -36.03 19.53 15.11
N GLN A 432 -35.21 20.47 14.64
CA GLN A 432 -34.61 21.50 15.48
C GLN A 432 -34.98 22.89 14.93
N ARG A 433 -35.50 23.72 15.80
CA ARG A 433 -35.71 25.15 15.50
C ARG A 433 -34.43 25.90 15.82
N ILE A 434 -33.92 26.66 14.87
CA ILE A 434 -32.67 27.43 14.96
C ILE A 434 -32.98 28.90 14.73
N ASP A 435 -32.58 29.72 15.68
CA ASP A 435 -32.66 31.18 15.55
C ASP A 435 -31.48 31.64 14.71
N ILE A 436 -31.77 32.40 13.65
CA ILE A 436 -30.80 32.81 12.65
C ILE A 436 -30.05 34.09 13.09
N ASP A 437 -28.75 33.94 13.20
CA ASP A 437 -27.81 35.06 13.36
C ASP A 437 -26.65 34.85 12.36
N PHE A 438 -26.62 35.70 11.34
CA PHE A 438 -25.56 35.64 10.30
C PHE A 438 -24.17 36.06 10.82
N SER A 439 -24.06 36.58 12.02
CA SER A 439 -22.76 36.92 12.64
C SER A 439 -22.11 35.70 13.32
N GLN A 440 -22.87 34.62 13.55
CA GLN A 440 -22.41 33.43 14.23
C GLN A 440 -21.59 32.52 13.30
N GLY A 441 -20.42 32.09 13.78
CA GLY A 441 -19.68 31.00 13.20
C GLY A 441 -20.40 29.64 13.37
N ILE A 442 -19.79 28.57 12.93
CA ILE A 442 -20.33 27.20 13.08
C ILE A 442 -20.48 26.89 14.57
N ASN A 443 -21.71 26.60 15.00
CA ASN A 443 -22.01 26.05 16.31
C ASN A 443 -23.32 25.26 16.26
N ASP A 444 -23.45 24.23 17.09
CA ASP A 444 -24.56 23.28 17.02
C ASP A 444 -25.92 23.88 17.41
N ALA A 445 -25.95 24.98 18.14
CA ALA A 445 -27.16 25.63 18.64
C ALA A 445 -27.75 26.66 17.67
N ALA A 446 -26.90 27.53 17.12
CA ALA A 446 -27.34 28.68 16.34
C ALA A 446 -26.99 28.65 14.85
N ASN A 447 -25.97 27.89 14.47
CA ASN A 447 -25.53 27.73 13.07
C ASN A 447 -24.86 26.38 12.84
N PRO A 448 -25.61 25.25 12.95
CA PRO A 448 -25.04 23.92 12.81
C PRO A 448 -24.50 23.65 11.41
N ALA A 449 -23.46 22.83 11.37
CA ALA A 449 -22.99 22.25 10.12
C ALA A 449 -24.05 21.30 9.54
N LEU A 450 -24.33 21.47 8.26
CA LEU A 450 -25.30 20.64 7.55
C LEU A 450 -24.70 19.28 7.15
N ARG A 451 -25.58 18.29 7.12
CA ARG A 451 -25.26 16.92 6.69
C ARG A 451 -25.98 16.60 5.37
N ASN A 452 -25.48 15.60 4.68
CA ASN A 452 -26.14 15.13 3.46
C ASN A 452 -27.58 14.72 3.73
N ASN A 453 -28.50 15.18 2.88
CA ASN A 453 -29.96 15.01 2.98
C ASN A 453 -30.65 15.80 4.12
N ASP A 454 -29.98 16.74 4.77
CA ASP A 454 -30.66 17.69 5.65
C ASP A 454 -31.70 18.52 4.87
N VAL A 455 -32.79 18.86 5.54
CA VAL A 455 -33.83 19.73 4.98
C VAL A 455 -33.97 20.98 5.86
N VAL A 456 -33.74 22.13 5.27
CA VAL A 456 -33.89 23.43 5.92
C VAL A 456 -35.23 24.00 5.50
N VAL A 457 -36.11 24.22 6.46
CA VAL A 457 -37.46 24.75 6.21
C VAL A 457 -37.56 26.22 6.69
N VAL A 458 -37.80 27.12 5.77
CA VAL A 458 -37.99 28.54 6.03
C VAL A 458 -39.48 28.85 6.05
N ARG A 459 -40.00 29.19 7.23
CA ARG A 459 -41.42 29.48 7.40
C ARG A 459 -41.80 30.89 6.95
N ARG A 460 -43.07 31.09 6.63
CA ARG A 460 -43.66 32.39 6.28
C ARG A 460 -43.79 33.29 7.52
N ASN A 461 -43.59 34.57 7.32
CA ASN A 461 -43.82 35.59 8.34
C ASN A 461 -45.34 35.96 8.36
N GLY A 462 -46.06 35.57 9.42
CA GLY A 462 -47.48 35.84 9.59
C GLY A 462 -48.27 34.65 10.16
N LEU A 463 -49.34 34.93 10.89
CA LEU A 463 -50.23 33.97 11.58
C LEU A 463 -51.06 33.04 10.62
N ALA A 464 -50.44 32.46 9.61
CA ALA A 464 -51.07 31.46 8.78
C ALA A 464 -50.79 30.07 9.37
N THR A 465 -51.86 29.40 9.74
CA THR A 465 -51.94 28.08 10.37
C THR A 465 -51.00 27.05 9.77
N VAL A 466 -50.30 26.40 10.67
CA VAL A 466 -49.20 25.39 10.49
C VAL A 466 -49.64 24.19 9.62
N THR A 467 -50.91 24.00 9.31
CA THR A 467 -51.46 22.81 8.65
C THR A 467 -51.24 22.75 7.14
N ASP A 468 -51.12 23.88 6.44
CA ASP A 468 -51.03 23.83 4.96
C ASP A 468 -49.58 23.72 4.46
N ALA A 469 -48.60 24.27 5.20
CA ALA A 469 -47.19 24.22 4.77
C ALA A 469 -46.55 22.85 4.93
N VAL A 470 -47.01 22.01 5.87
CA VAL A 470 -46.47 20.66 6.09
C VAL A 470 -46.97 19.68 5.01
N GLY A 471 -48.19 19.90 4.53
CA GLY A 471 -48.79 19.07 3.46
C GLY A 471 -48.06 19.22 2.11
N ASP A 472 -47.71 20.45 1.73
CA ASP A 472 -47.07 20.73 0.44
C ASP A 472 -45.56 20.40 0.44
N VAL A 473 -44.88 20.53 1.59
CA VAL A 473 -43.46 20.23 1.73
C VAL A 473 -43.17 18.71 1.83
N LEU A 474 -44.15 17.94 2.34
CA LEU A 474 -44.05 16.49 2.47
C LEU A 474 -44.55 15.76 1.23
N SER A 475 -45.15 16.44 0.25
CA SER A 475 -45.66 15.78 -0.96
C SER A 475 -44.56 15.04 -1.77
N PRO A 476 -43.28 15.44 -1.82
CA PRO A 476 -42.24 14.61 -2.40
C PRO A 476 -41.83 13.43 -1.51
N PHE A 477 -42.20 13.43 -0.23
CA PHE A 477 -41.91 12.34 0.71
C PHE A 477 -43.07 11.34 0.85
N ASN A 478 -44.20 11.55 0.17
CA ASN A 478 -45.33 10.64 0.21
C ASN A 478 -44.95 9.19 -0.22
N GLY A 479 -43.91 9.01 -1.00
CA GLY A 479 -43.34 7.70 -1.30
C GLY A 479 -42.66 7.03 -0.09
N VAL A 480 -42.11 7.79 0.84
CA VAL A 480 -41.43 7.26 2.03
C VAL A 480 -42.40 7.14 3.22
N LEU A 481 -43.34 8.09 3.36
CA LEU A 481 -44.35 8.04 4.42
C LEU A 481 -45.48 7.02 4.17
N SER A 482 -45.73 6.63 2.91
CA SER A 482 -46.63 5.54 2.60
C SER A 482 -46.16 4.20 3.16
N ILE A 483 -44.88 4.02 3.35
CA ILE A 483 -44.28 2.84 4.00
C ILE A 483 -44.62 2.82 5.50
N PHE A 484 -44.70 3.97 6.17
CA PHE A 484 -45.08 4.04 7.60
C PHE A 484 -46.56 3.76 7.87
N ASN A 485 -47.47 4.00 6.92
CA ASN A 485 -48.87 3.68 7.07
C ASN A 485 -49.18 2.17 6.92
N ILE A 486 -48.32 1.43 6.23
CA ILE A 486 -48.46 -0.03 6.07
C ILE A 486 -48.15 -0.75 7.41
N PHE A 487 -47.26 -0.23 8.25
CA PHE A 487 -46.91 -0.82 9.56
C PHE A 487 -47.85 -0.47 10.69
N ARG A 488 -48.86 0.39 10.46
CA ARG A 488 -49.87 0.74 11.48
C ARG A 488 -51.16 -0.09 11.38
N GLN A 489 -51.24 -1.01 10.41
CA GLN A 489 -52.39 -1.92 10.20
C GLN A 489 -52.07 -3.39 10.48
N PHE A 490 -50.97 -3.70 11.11
CA PHE A 490 -50.66 -5.02 11.64
C PHE A 490 -50.41 -4.98 13.15
#